data_98cca351d0c3daf897f40bd7c0ebae03
#
_entry.id   98cca351d0c3daf897f40bd7c0ebae03
#
_cell.length_a   1.000
_cell.length_b   1.000
_cell.length_c   1.000
_cell.angle_alpha   90.00
_cell.angle_beta   90.00
_cell.angle_gamma   90.00
#
_symmetry.space_group_name_H-M   'P 1'
#
loop_
_entity.id
_entity.type
_entity.pdbx_description
1 polymer ?
#
loop_
_entity_poly.entity_id
_entity_poly.type
_entity_poly.pdbx_seq_one_letter_code
_entity_poly.pdbx_strand_id
1 'polypeptide(L)'
;MHRPNKGNKSESNGKRSTTLCMPRQTEIQSRGDHHMTTPIRVVVWNEFRHEKKNEKVRAIYPEGMHTAIANYLAEVGFDTATAVLDEPEHGLTDEGLDRCDVLVWWGHIAHDEVKDEVVERIHRRVLEGMGLIVLHSGHFSKIFKKLMGTTCNLKWREADEKERLWVVAPGHPIVEGIGPYIELEQEEMYGEFFDIPEPDETIFISWFEGGEVFRSGCTFTRGKGKIFYFRPGHETYPTYHHPDVLKVIANAVRWAAPVNRGEIIFGNVKPLEPIKAKQGGAAR
;
A
#
# COMPACT_ATOMS: atom_id res chain seq x y z
N MET A 1 33.94 -53.55 -22.84
CA MET A 1 33.92 -55.01 -23.08
C MET A 1 32.52 -55.53 -22.99
N HIS A 2 32.12 -56.10 -24.07
CA HIS A 2 31.08 -57.10 -24.33
C HIS A 2 29.57 -56.78 -24.15
N ARG A 3 28.97 -56.58 -25.33
CA ARG A 3 27.66 -57.11 -25.74
C ARG A 3 27.77 -58.65 -25.92
N PRO A 4 26.71 -59.41 -26.26
CA PRO A 4 25.32 -59.20 -26.67
C PRO A 4 24.35 -60.32 -26.11
N ASN A 5 23.08 -60.50 -26.36
CA ASN A 5 22.35 -60.83 -27.60
C ASN A 5 20.91 -61.38 -27.30
N LYS A 6 20.00 -60.96 -28.13
CA LYS A 6 18.89 -61.73 -28.82
C LYS A 6 17.94 -62.65 -28.03
N GLY A 7 16.66 -62.45 -28.38
CA GLY A 7 15.60 -63.47 -28.33
C GLY A 7 14.25 -62.93 -28.79
N ASN A 8 14.00 -63.13 -30.05
CA ASN A 8 12.79 -62.88 -30.82
C ASN A 8 11.77 -64.00 -30.61
N LYS A 9 10.48 -63.72 -30.46
CA LYS A 9 9.39 -64.56 -30.99
C LYS A 9 8.08 -63.77 -31.12
N SER A 10 7.56 -63.80 -32.33
CA SER A 10 6.27 -63.39 -32.85
C SER A 10 5.15 -64.30 -32.44
N GLU A 11 3.93 -63.75 -32.39
CA GLU A 11 2.62 -64.31 -32.87
C GLU A 11 1.50 -63.41 -32.41
N SER A 12 0.80 -62.80 -33.19
CA SER A 12 -0.29 -62.98 -34.17
C SER A 12 -1.68 -62.60 -33.59
N ASN A 13 -2.26 -61.65 -34.27
CA ASN A 13 -3.69 -61.48 -34.58
C ASN A 13 -4.79 -61.40 -33.52
N GLY A 14 -5.47 -60.26 -33.53
CA GLY A 14 -6.80 -60.08 -32.95
C GLY A 14 -7.36 -58.70 -33.21
N LYS A 15 -7.79 -58.40 -34.43
CA LYS A 15 -8.58 -57.16 -34.73
C LYS A 15 -9.90 -57.20 -33.97
N ARG A 16 -10.06 -56.28 -32.99
CA ARG A 16 -11.39 -55.83 -32.56
C ARG A 16 -11.52 -54.34 -32.81
N SER A 17 -12.35 -54.03 -33.79
CA SER A 17 -12.83 -52.67 -34.07
C SER A 17 -13.71 -52.22 -32.92
N THR A 18 -13.26 -51.26 -32.14
CA THR A 18 -14.10 -50.51 -31.20
C THR A 18 -14.29 -49.11 -31.74
N THR A 19 -15.49 -48.88 -32.28
CA THR A 19 -15.95 -47.55 -32.66
C THR A 19 -15.96 -46.65 -31.44
N LEU A 20 -15.00 -45.70 -31.35
CA LEU A 20 -15.00 -44.65 -30.34
C LEU A 20 -16.13 -43.66 -30.71
N CYS A 21 -17.16 -43.65 -29.89
CA CYS A 21 -18.18 -42.61 -29.90
C CYS A 21 -17.52 -41.32 -29.33
N MET A 22 -17.27 -40.32 -30.19
CA MET A 22 -16.83 -39.02 -29.76
C MET A 22 -17.98 -38.28 -29.07
N PRO A 23 -17.77 -37.71 -27.88
CA PRO A 23 -18.76 -36.82 -27.28
C PRO A 23 -18.81 -35.51 -28.07
N ARG A 24 -20.04 -35.04 -28.33
CA ARG A 24 -20.33 -33.75 -28.94
C ARG A 24 -19.62 -32.66 -28.13
N GLN A 25 -18.85 -31.83 -28.80
CA GLN A 25 -18.36 -30.55 -28.23
C GLN A 25 -19.59 -29.67 -27.96
N THR A 26 -19.96 -29.54 -26.69
CA THR A 26 -20.78 -28.45 -26.20
C THR A 26 -19.92 -27.19 -26.23
N GLU A 27 -20.24 -26.28 -27.14
CA GLU A 27 -19.73 -24.92 -27.11
C GLU A 27 -20.11 -24.31 -25.75
N ILE A 28 -19.11 -24.20 -24.84
CA ILE A 28 -19.23 -23.37 -23.66
C ILE A 28 -19.08 -21.94 -24.19
N GLN A 29 -20.19 -21.27 -24.43
CA GLN A 29 -20.23 -19.82 -24.54
C GLN A 29 -19.72 -19.29 -23.19
N SER A 30 -18.48 -18.83 -23.17
CA SER A 30 -17.95 -18.02 -22.08
C SER A 30 -18.76 -16.71 -22.07
N ARG A 31 -19.82 -16.68 -21.25
CA ARG A 31 -20.37 -15.42 -20.79
C ARG A 31 -19.27 -14.79 -19.93
N GLY A 32 -18.52 -13.86 -20.52
CA GLY A 32 -17.65 -12.96 -19.81
C GLY A 32 -18.55 -12.07 -18.95
N ASP A 33 -18.82 -12.49 -17.72
CA ASP A 33 -19.26 -11.60 -16.67
C ASP A 33 -18.06 -10.68 -16.36
N HIS A 34 -17.95 -9.59 -17.13
CA HIS A 34 -17.23 -8.43 -16.68
C HIS A 34 -17.99 -7.88 -15.46
N HIS A 35 -17.73 -8.45 -14.30
CA HIS A 35 -17.93 -7.73 -13.05
C HIS A 35 -17.11 -6.45 -13.18
N MET A 36 -17.74 -5.36 -13.55
CA MET A 36 -17.18 -4.03 -13.41
C MET A 36 -16.95 -3.82 -11.91
N THR A 37 -15.76 -4.18 -11.45
CA THR A 37 -15.37 -3.85 -10.07
C THR A 37 -15.32 -2.34 -9.97
N THR A 38 -16.07 -1.78 -9.03
CA THR A 38 -16.02 -0.32 -8.77
C THR A 38 -14.58 0.09 -8.58
N PRO A 39 -14.08 1.13 -9.26
CA PRO A 39 -12.71 1.60 -9.08
C PRO A 39 -12.41 1.92 -7.61
N ILE A 40 -11.20 1.62 -7.16
CA ILE A 40 -10.74 2.00 -5.82
C ILE A 40 -10.66 3.53 -5.79
N ARG A 41 -11.31 4.15 -4.79
CA ARG A 41 -11.37 5.61 -4.63
C ARG A 41 -10.21 6.07 -3.76
N VAL A 42 -9.40 6.96 -4.30
CA VAL A 42 -8.17 7.43 -3.68
C VAL A 42 -8.20 8.94 -3.49
N VAL A 43 -7.90 9.38 -2.30
CA VAL A 43 -7.63 10.80 -2.04
C VAL A 43 -6.13 10.97 -1.85
N VAL A 44 -5.51 11.85 -2.63
CA VAL A 44 -4.10 12.22 -2.46
C VAL A 44 -4.05 13.57 -1.75
N TRP A 45 -3.61 13.56 -0.50
CA TRP A 45 -3.50 14.73 0.35
C TRP A 45 -2.08 15.28 0.40
N ASN A 46 -1.95 16.60 0.32
CA ASN A 46 -0.69 17.32 0.42
C ASN A 46 -0.85 18.58 1.28
N GLU A 47 0.10 18.87 2.15
CA GLU A 47 0.10 20.16 2.87
C GLU A 47 0.24 21.37 1.93
N PHE A 48 0.79 21.18 0.74
CA PHE A 48 0.90 22.16 -0.35
C PHE A 48 1.53 23.49 0.09
N ARG A 49 2.59 23.42 0.90
CA ARG A 49 3.35 24.58 1.41
C ARG A 49 4.56 24.89 0.55
N HIS A 50 5.32 23.87 0.17
CA HIS A 50 6.58 24.02 -0.56
C HIS A 50 6.33 24.55 -1.98
N GLU A 51 5.39 24.02 -2.71
CA GLU A 51 5.06 24.44 -4.07
C GLU A 51 4.59 25.91 -4.13
N LYS A 52 3.95 26.40 -3.06
CA LYS A 52 3.53 27.82 -2.97
C LYS A 52 4.69 28.76 -2.68
N LYS A 53 5.72 28.32 -1.98
CA LYS A 53 6.79 29.16 -1.42
C LYS A 53 8.13 29.03 -2.16
N ASN A 54 8.40 27.90 -2.83
CA ASN A 54 9.67 27.58 -3.45
C ASN A 54 9.54 27.39 -4.95
N GLU A 55 10.25 28.23 -5.73
CA GLU A 55 10.21 28.19 -7.20
C GLU A 55 10.82 26.90 -7.77
N LYS A 56 11.86 26.35 -7.13
CA LYS A 56 12.46 25.06 -7.55
C LYS A 56 11.42 23.95 -7.45
N VAL A 57 10.69 23.88 -6.34
CA VAL A 57 9.62 22.88 -6.15
C VAL A 57 8.48 23.08 -7.13
N ARG A 58 8.06 24.34 -7.34
CA ARG A 58 7.01 24.67 -8.33
C ARG A 58 7.42 24.33 -9.76
N ALA A 59 8.71 24.46 -10.09
CA ALA A 59 9.21 24.07 -11.41
C ALA A 59 9.13 22.55 -11.63
N ILE A 60 9.31 21.74 -10.58
CA ILE A 60 9.22 20.28 -10.64
C ILE A 60 7.74 19.84 -10.61
N TYR A 61 6.93 20.46 -9.74
CA TYR A 61 5.53 20.11 -9.51
C TYR A 61 4.62 21.33 -9.66
N PRO A 62 4.35 21.80 -10.90
CA PRO A 62 3.59 23.02 -11.14
C PRO A 62 2.19 23.03 -10.51
N GLU A 63 1.53 21.88 -10.50
CA GLU A 63 0.20 21.67 -9.94
C GLU A 63 0.23 20.95 -8.58
N GLY A 64 1.43 20.77 -8.00
CA GLY A 64 1.67 20.09 -6.74
C GLY A 64 1.96 18.60 -6.87
N MET A 65 2.70 18.06 -5.90
CA MET A 65 3.04 16.64 -5.84
C MET A 65 1.81 15.73 -5.78
N HIS A 66 0.75 16.17 -5.07
CA HIS A 66 -0.52 15.44 -4.98
C HIS A 66 -1.16 15.26 -6.36
N THR A 67 -1.12 16.28 -7.22
CA THR A 67 -1.65 16.19 -8.57
C THR A 67 -0.82 15.26 -9.45
N ALA A 68 0.51 15.30 -9.35
CA ALA A 68 1.38 14.38 -10.08
C ALA A 68 1.08 12.91 -9.74
N ILE A 69 0.92 12.60 -8.44
CA ILE A 69 0.57 11.26 -7.98
C ILE A 69 -0.86 10.89 -8.44
N ALA A 70 -1.85 11.79 -8.24
CA ALA A 70 -3.24 11.52 -8.57
C ALA A 70 -3.44 11.28 -10.07
N ASN A 71 -2.78 12.03 -10.93
CA ASN A 71 -2.83 11.85 -12.38
C ASN A 71 -2.34 10.46 -12.79
N TYR A 72 -1.19 10.02 -12.28
CA TYR A 72 -0.71 8.66 -12.55
C TYR A 72 -1.68 7.58 -12.04
N LEU A 73 -2.21 7.75 -10.84
CA LEU A 73 -3.19 6.80 -10.29
C LEU A 73 -4.46 6.74 -11.15
N ALA A 74 -4.94 7.89 -11.67
CA ALA A 74 -6.07 7.92 -12.60
C ALA A 74 -5.77 7.20 -13.92
N GLU A 75 -4.57 7.38 -14.48
CA GLU A 75 -4.12 6.69 -15.71
C GLU A 75 -4.11 5.17 -15.57
N VAL A 76 -3.79 4.66 -14.37
CA VAL A 76 -3.76 3.22 -14.09
C VAL A 76 -5.06 2.66 -13.49
N GLY A 77 -6.17 3.45 -13.56
CA GLY A 77 -7.54 2.99 -13.37
C GLY A 77 -8.14 3.20 -11.98
N PHE A 78 -7.58 4.08 -11.14
CA PHE A 78 -8.20 4.49 -9.88
C PHE A 78 -9.16 5.68 -10.06
N ASP A 79 -10.15 5.78 -9.17
CA ASP A 79 -10.99 6.99 -9.03
C ASP A 79 -10.29 7.93 -8.03
N THR A 80 -9.70 9.03 -8.54
CA THR A 80 -8.81 9.88 -7.76
C THR A 80 -9.39 11.25 -7.48
N ALA A 81 -9.14 11.75 -6.28
CA ALA A 81 -9.36 13.13 -5.88
C ALA A 81 -8.11 13.65 -5.15
N THR A 82 -7.94 14.95 -5.12
CA THR A 82 -6.88 15.62 -4.35
C THR A 82 -7.49 16.45 -3.24
N ALA A 83 -6.75 16.65 -2.15
CA ALA A 83 -7.10 17.53 -1.06
C ALA A 83 -5.84 18.20 -0.47
N VAL A 84 -5.99 19.42 0.06
CA VAL A 84 -4.86 20.17 0.61
C VAL A 84 -5.17 20.80 1.96
N LEU A 85 -4.11 21.14 2.70
CA LEU A 85 -4.20 21.66 4.07
C LEU A 85 -5.06 22.93 4.20
N ASP A 86 -5.06 23.82 3.21
CA ASP A 86 -5.77 25.10 3.27
C ASP A 86 -7.28 25.00 2.98
N GLU A 87 -7.77 23.85 2.55
CA GLU A 87 -9.19 23.63 2.35
C GLU A 87 -9.96 23.56 3.68
N PRO A 88 -11.26 23.86 3.69
CA PRO A 88 -12.09 23.60 4.86
C PRO A 88 -11.95 22.14 5.32
N GLU A 89 -11.74 21.93 6.63
CA GLU A 89 -11.45 20.61 7.19
C GLU A 89 -10.30 19.87 6.47
N HIS A 90 -9.37 20.64 5.89
CA HIS A 90 -8.24 20.14 5.08
C HIS A 90 -8.66 19.26 3.89
N GLY A 91 -9.87 19.48 3.35
CA GLY A 91 -10.49 18.67 2.30
C GLY A 91 -10.87 17.26 2.72
N LEU A 92 -10.79 16.94 4.03
CA LEU A 92 -10.98 15.60 4.60
C LEU A 92 -12.23 15.55 5.50
N THR A 93 -13.38 15.92 4.94
CA THR A 93 -14.69 15.85 5.63
C THR A 93 -15.11 14.40 5.90
N ASP A 94 -16.09 14.19 6.78
CA ASP A 94 -16.63 12.84 7.01
C ASP A 94 -17.20 12.23 5.73
N GLU A 95 -17.96 13.00 4.93
CA GLU A 95 -18.53 12.52 3.66
C GLU A 95 -17.44 12.21 2.62
N GLY A 96 -16.37 13.02 2.57
CA GLY A 96 -15.21 12.78 1.69
C GLY A 96 -14.51 11.48 2.04
N LEU A 97 -14.26 11.26 3.33
CA LEU A 97 -13.61 10.04 3.81
C LEU A 97 -14.50 8.80 3.74
N ASP A 98 -15.84 8.93 3.81
CA ASP A 98 -16.77 7.83 3.54
C ASP A 98 -16.63 7.28 2.12
N ARG A 99 -16.24 8.14 1.20
CA ARG A 99 -16.00 7.78 -0.22
C ARG A 99 -14.55 7.47 -0.51
N CYS A 100 -13.64 7.57 0.47
CA CYS A 100 -12.22 7.27 0.30
C CYS A 100 -11.94 5.82 0.69
N ASP A 101 -11.36 5.04 -0.23
CA ASP A 101 -10.91 3.68 0.06
C ASP A 101 -9.46 3.69 0.57
N VAL A 102 -8.62 4.56 -0.01
CA VAL A 102 -7.22 4.72 0.40
C VAL A 102 -6.87 6.21 0.42
N LEU A 103 -6.31 6.67 1.53
CA LEU A 103 -5.74 8.00 1.68
C LEU A 103 -4.22 7.93 1.46
N VAL A 104 -3.71 8.70 0.50
CA VAL A 104 -2.27 8.92 0.29
C VAL A 104 -1.90 10.25 0.94
N TRP A 105 -0.94 10.23 1.86
CA TRP A 105 -0.59 11.36 2.71
C TRP A 105 0.84 11.82 2.47
N TRP A 106 1.00 13.09 2.07
CA TRP A 106 2.28 13.76 2.04
C TRP A 106 2.24 15.04 2.90
N GLY A 107 3.19 15.22 3.81
CA GLY A 107 3.33 16.40 4.65
C GLY A 107 4.76 16.53 5.14
N HIS A 108 5.27 17.77 5.37
CA HIS A 108 6.65 18.03 5.71
C HIS A 108 6.80 19.08 6.82
N ILE A 109 6.47 20.34 6.56
CA ILE A 109 6.74 21.46 7.49
C ILE A 109 5.52 21.95 8.26
N ALA A 110 4.33 21.50 7.89
CA ALA A 110 3.05 21.98 8.43
C ALA A 110 2.26 20.91 9.21
N HIS A 111 2.96 19.91 9.75
CA HIS A 111 2.32 18.83 10.54
C HIS A 111 1.45 19.33 11.69
N ASP A 112 1.91 20.40 12.37
CA ASP A 112 1.21 20.96 13.52
C ASP A 112 -0.04 21.78 13.14
N GLU A 113 -0.13 22.23 11.88
CA GLU A 113 -1.29 22.96 11.36
C GLU A 113 -2.48 22.02 11.10
N VAL A 114 -2.27 20.70 11.00
CA VAL A 114 -3.37 19.75 10.85
C VAL A 114 -4.19 19.70 12.14
N LYS A 115 -5.49 19.97 12.01
CA LYS A 115 -6.41 19.99 13.15
C LYS A 115 -6.58 18.62 13.76
N ASP A 116 -6.64 18.56 15.09
CA ASP A 116 -6.73 17.28 15.82
C ASP A 116 -8.05 16.55 15.53
N GLU A 117 -9.17 17.27 15.32
CA GLU A 117 -10.44 16.65 14.92
C GLU A 117 -10.36 15.94 13.55
N VAL A 118 -9.55 16.46 12.62
CA VAL A 118 -9.31 15.80 11.32
C VAL A 118 -8.43 14.56 11.52
N VAL A 119 -7.41 14.65 12.39
CA VAL A 119 -6.56 13.49 12.75
C VAL A 119 -7.41 12.37 13.37
N GLU A 120 -8.31 12.71 14.32
CA GLU A 120 -9.21 11.73 14.96
C GLU A 120 -10.14 11.07 13.93
N ARG A 121 -10.65 11.84 12.97
CA ARG A 121 -11.50 11.33 11.89
C ARG A 121 -10.73 10.33 11.02
N ILE A 122 -9.54 10.68 10.54
CA ILE A 122 -8.69 9.79 9.74
C ILE A 122 -8.35 8.53 10.54
N HIS A 123 -7.97 8.68 11.81
CA HIS A 123 -7.64 7.56 12.70
C HIS A 123 -8.80 6.57 12.78
N ARG A 124 -10.02 7.06 13.05
CA ARG A 124 -11.23 6.24 13.09
C ARG A 124 -11.44 5.50 11.77
N ARG A 125 -11.35 6.20 10.63
CA ARG A 125 -11.52 5.60 9.31
C ARG A 125 -10.50 4.51 8.98
N VAL A 126 -9.24 4.71 9.41
CA VAL A 126 -8.22 3.66 9.27
C VAL A 126 -8.59 2.43 10.11
N LEU A 127 -8.99 2.60 11.37
CA LEU A 127 -9.42 1.48 12.20
C LEU A 127 -10.64 0.74 11.62
N GLU A 128 -11.52 1.45 10.91
CA GLU A 128 -12.69 0.90 10.23
C GLU A 128 -12.39 0.25 8.89
N GLY A 129 -11.15 0.36 8.37
CA GLY A 129 -10.67 -0.36 7.19
C GLY A 129 -10.17 0.50 6.02
N MET A 130 -10.20 1.84 6.12
CA MET A 130 -9.57 2.70 5.11
C MET A 130 -8.05 2.45 5.07
N GLY A 131 -7.49 2.30 3.86
CA GLY A 131 -6.05 2.22 3.68
C GLY A 131 -5.36 3.57 3.87
N LEU A 132 -4.11 3.56 4.32
CA LEU A 132 -3.30 4.77 4.46
C LEU A 132 -1.90 4.53 3.89
N ILE A 133 -1.51 5.35 2.93
CA ILE A 133 -0.14 5.37 2.38
C ILE A 133 0.51 6.67 2.87
N VAL A 134 1.58 6.54 3.64
CA VAL A 134 2.31 7.69 4.21
C VAL A 134 3.62 7.84 3.48
N LEU A 135 3.81 9.00 2.87
CA LEU A 135 4.96 9.28 2.02
C LEU A 135 5.97 10.17 2.73
N HIS A 136 7.24 9.89 2.53
CA HIS A 136 8.39 10.70 2.90
C HIS A 136 8.33 11.20 4.37
N SER A 137 8.42 12.50 4.57
CA SER A 137 8.35 13.18 5.89
C SER A 137 6.97 13.07 6.55
N GLY A 138 5.97 12.50 5.87
CA GLY A 138 4.71 12.13 6.49
C GLY A 138 4.83 11.20 7.70
N HIS A 139 6.01 10.56 7.91
CA HIS A 139 6.30 9.82 9.14
C HIS A 139 6.12 10.66 10.40
N PHE A 140 6.36 11.97 10.31
CA PHE A 140 6.28 12.89 11.44
C PHE A 140 4.88 13.49 11.64
N SER A 141 3.92 13.18 10.76
CA SER A 141 2.53 13.64 10.85
C SER A 141 1.84 13.16 12.14
N LYS A 142 0.90 13.97 12.64
CA LYS A 142 0.08 13.61 13.81
C LYS A 142 -0.62 12.27 13.62
N ILE A 143 -1.15 12.02 12.43
CA ILE A 143 -1.87 10.76 12.14
C ILE A 143 -0.95 9.55 12.18
N PHE A 144 0.25 9.63 11.59
CA PHE A 144 1.17 8.50 11.60
C PHE A 144 1.68 8.22 13.01
N LYS A 145 2.11 9.25 13.75
CA LYS A 145 2.50 9.11 15.16
C LYS A 145 1.39 8.50 16.02
N LYS A 146 0.15 8.90 15.81
CA LYS A 146 -1.00 8.34 16.54
C LYS A 146 -1.20 6.85 16.24
N LEU A 147 -1.07 6.44 14.99
CA LEU A 147 -1.24 5.04 14.57
C LEU A 147 -0.05 4.16 14.99
N MET A 148 1.16 4.72 15.04
CA MET A 148 2.37 4.00 15.45
C MET A 148 2.53 3.92 16.97
N GLY A 149 2.10 4.96 17.70
CA GLY A 149 2.26 5.02 19.15
C GLY A 149 3.69 5.30 19.62
N THR A 150 4.54 5.82 18.73
CA THR A 150 5.95 6.15 18.97
C THR A 150 6.24 7.57 18.48
N THR A 151 7.47 8.06 18.68
CA THR A 151 7.86 9.40 18.23
C THR A 151 7.96 9.52 16.73
N CYS A 152 8.17 8.39 16.03
CA CYS A 152 8.47 8.30 14.61
C CYS A 152 9.68 9.14 14.18
N ASN A 153 10.59 9.45 15.11
CA ASN A 153 11.84 10.15 14.83
C ASN A 153 12.82 9.27 14.07
N LEU A 154 13.70 9.93 13.33
CA LEU A 154 14.77 9.31 12.57
C LEU A 154 15.96 10.27 12.45
N LYS A 155 17.03 9.87 11.75
CA LYS A 155 18.13 10.74 11.34
C LYS A 155 17.93 11.14 9.89
N TRP A 156 18.28 12.36 9.54
CA TRP A 156 18.15 12.86 8.18
C TRP A 156 19.32 13.78 7.79
N ARG A 157 19.56 13.88 6.49
CA ARG A 157 20.54 14.79 5.88
C ARG A 157 20.11 15.10 4.45
N GLU A 158 19.99 16.37 4.10
CA GLU A 158 19.76 16.84 2.74
C GLU A 158 21.10 17.18 2.10
N ALA A 159 21.59 16.36 1.19
CA ALA A 159 22.89 16.49 0.53
C ALA A 159 22.91 15.95 -0.90
N ASP A 160 21.74 15.92 -1.56
CA ASP A 160 21.58 15.44 -2.94
C ASP A 160 22.16 14.02 -3.17
N GLU A 161 22.00 13.13 -2.19
CA GLU A 161 22.61 11.79 -2.23
C GLU A 161 21.84 10.81 -3.12
N LYS A 162 22.59 9.94 -3.78
CA LYS A 162 22.00 8.78 -4.43
C LYS A 162 21.37 7.85 -3.40
N GLU A 163 20.19 7.36 -3.73
CA GLU A 163 19.50 6.33 -2.97
C GLU A 163 19.29 5.08 -3.81
N ARG A 164 19.46 3.94 -3.18
CA ARG A 164 19.04 2.64 -3.74
C ARG A 164 18.12 1.93 -2.77
N LEU A 165 16.85 1.77 -3.19
CA LEU A 165 15.83 1.04 -2.44
C LEU A 165 15.88 -0.43 -2.84
N TRP A 166 16.43 -1.28 -2.00
CA TRP A 166 16.46 -2.72 -2.21
C TRP A 166 15.12 -3.35 -1.86
N VAL A 167 14.59 -4.18 -2.78
CA VAL A 167 13.41 -5.02 -2.52
C VAL A 167 13.85 -6.17 -1.62
N VAL A 168 13.34 -6.22 -0.38
CA VAL A 168 13.65 -7.28 0.60
C VAL A 168 12.50 -8.24 0.83
N ALA A 169 11.31 -7.93 0.30
CA ALA A 169 10.11 -8.77 0.31
C ALA A 169 9.61 -9.01 -1.14
N PRO A 170 10.33 -9.79 -1.97
CA PRO A 170 10.05 -9.89 -3.41
C PRO A 170 8.71 -10.59 -3.75
N GLY A 171 8.10 -11.29 -2.80
CA GLY A 171 6.78 -11.90 -2.96
C GLY A 171 5.60 -11.00 -2.57
N HIS A 172 5.86 -9.79 -2.05
CA HIS A 172 4.79 -8.90 -1.59
C HIS A 172 4.13 -8.16 -2.75
N PRO A 173 2.77 -7.99 -2.78
CA PRO A 173 2.07 -7.32 -3.88
C PRO A 173 2.55 -5.89 -4.18
N ILE A 174 3.05 -5.16 -3.19
CA ILE A 174 3.56 -3.79 -3.37
C ILE A 174 4.72 -3.71 -4.37
N VAL A 175 5.49 -4.78 -4.53
CA VAL A 175 6.65 -4.82 -5.44
C VAL A 175 6.35 -5.51 -6.78
N GLU A 176 5.08 -5.74 -7.10
CA GLU A 176 4.71 -6.33 -8.39
C GLU A 176 5.23 -5.49 -9.56
N GLY A 177 6.00 -6.14 -10.45
CA GLY A 177 6.61 -5.50 -11.61
C GLY A 177 7.76 -4.52 -11.29
N ILE A 178 8.31 -4.57 -10.06
CA ILE A 178 9.52 -3.84 -9.65
C ILE A 178 10.71 -4.78 -9.73
N GLY A 179 11.84 -4.24 -10.18
CA GLY A 179 13.13 -4.96 -10.22
C GLY A 179 13.68 -5.26 -8.81
N PRO A 180 14.92 -5.78 -8.73
CA PRO A 180 15.52 -6.09 -7.43
C PRO A 180 15.78 -4.85 -6.56
N TYR A 181 15.84 -3.68 -7.16
CA TYR A 181 15.94 -2.38 -6.48
C TYR A 181 15.42 -1.26 -7.39
N ILE A 182 15.12 -0.10 -6.78
CA ILE A 182 14.91 1.19 -7.45
C ILE A 182 16.12 2.05 -7.13
N GLU A 183 16.65 2.78 -8.11
CA GLU A 183 17.75 3.74 -7.91
C GLU A 183 17.24 5.15 -8.20
N LEU A 184 17.48 6.07 -7.26
CA LEU A 184 17.18 7.48 -7.36
C LEU A 184 18.51 8.23 -7.32
N GLU A 185 18.75 9.07 -8.32
CA GLU A 185 20.03 9.78 -8.45
C GLU A 185 20.26 10.82 -7.35
N GLN A 186 19.18 11.39 -6.83
CA GLN A 186 19.22 12.39 -5.78
C GLN A 186 18.01 12.24 -4.85
N GLU A 187 18.27 12.20 -3.55
CA GLU A 187 17.24 12.18 -2.51
C GLU A 187 17.79 12.74 -1.18
N GLU A 188 16.89 13.08 -0.27
CA GLU A 188 17.21 13.32 1.12
C GLU A 188 17.49 12.00 1.84
N MET A 189 18.63 11.90 2.53
CA MET A 189 18.97 10.72 3.31
C MET A 189 18.14 10.63 4.57
N TYR A 190 17.49 9.47 4.79
CA TYR A 190 17.01 9.04 6.09
C TYR A 190 17.85 7.86 6.60
N GLY A 191 18.11 7.84 7.91
CA GLY A 191 18.96 6.83 8.53
C GLY A 191 18.35 6.24 9.79
N GLU A 192 18.69 4.99 10.07
CA GLU A 192 18.31 4.33 11.32
C GLU A 192 19.01 5.04 12.53
N PHE A 193 18.41 5.03 13.72
CA PHE A 193 17.25 4.28 14.15
C PHE A 193 15.96 5.04 13.81
N PHE A 194 14.99 4.36 13.16
CA PHE A 194 13.65 4.86 12.95
C PHE A 194 12.74 4.37 14.09
N ASP A 195 12.25 5.31 14.91
CA ASP A 195 11.44 5.01 16.10
C ASP A 195 9.98 4.69 15.73
N ILE A 196 9.80 3.51 15.16
CA ILE A 196 8.50 2.92 14.85
C ILE A 196 8.36 1.55 15.52
N PRO A 197 7.13 1.05 15.75
CA PRO A 197 6.94 -0.34 16.18
C PRO A 197 7.47 -1.29 15.11
N GLU A 198 7.71 -2.55 15.49
CA GLU A 198 8.08 -3.58 14.51
C GLU A 198 7.05 -3.61 13.38
N PRO A 199 7.46 -3.44 12.12
CA PRO A 199 6.57 -3.56 10.98
C PRO A 199 6.00 -4.96 10.85
N ASP A 200 4.76 -5.08 10.31
CA ASP A 200 4.23 -6.38 9.90
C ASP A 200 5.14 -7.01 8.84
N GLU A 201 5.64 -6.18 7.90
CA GLU A 201 6.66 -6.58 6.92
C GLU A 201 7.49 -5.36 6.48
N THR A 202 8.80 -5.55 6.34
CA THR A 202 9.69 -4.59 5.69
C THR A 202 9.80 -4.94 4.21
N ILE A 203 9.37 -4.03 3.34
CA ILE A 203 9.29 -4.23 1.89
C ILE A 203 10.55 -3.72 1.20
N PHE A 204 11.04 -2.54 1.64
CA PHE A 204 12.22 -1.90 1.10
C PHE A 204 13.20 -1.51 2.20
N ILE A 205 14.49 -1.70 1.91
CA ILE A 205 15.59 -1.10 2.66
C ILE A 205 16.38 -0.21 1.71
N SER A 206 16.55 1.05 2.08
CA SER A 206 17.41 1.98 1.36
C SER A 206 18.85 1.88 1.82
N TRP A 207 19.75 2.08 0.87
CA TRP A 207 21.14 2.45 1.05
C TRP A 207 21.33 3.83 0.42
N PHE A 208 22.03 4.71 1.13
CA PHE A 208 22.41 6.04 0.67
C PHE A 208 23.89 6.13 0.39
N GLU A 209 24.29 7.06 -0.47
CA GLU A 209 25.68 7.23 -0.90
C GLU A 209 26.63 7.47 0.27
N GLY A 210 26.16 8.13 1.33
CA GLY A 210 26.89 8.32 2.59
C GLY A 210 27.12 7.05 3.41
N GLY A 211 26.48 5.93 3.04
CA GLY A 211 26.61 4.62 3.68
C GLY A 211 25.50 4.26 4.65
N GLU A 212 24.59 5.19 4.94
CA GLU A 212 23.45 4.93 5.83
C GLU A 212 22.45 3.97 5.21
N VAL A 213 21.74 3.25 6.06
CA VAL A 213 20.64 2.37 5.70
C VAL A 213 19.35 2.76 6.43
N PHE A 214 18.21 2.45 5.81
CA PHE A 214 16.92 2.83 6.36
C PHE A 214 15.81 1.87 5.91
N ARG A 215 14.85 1.57 6.80
CA ARG A 215 13.63 0.82 6.49
C ARG A 215 12.66 1.72 5.71
N SER A 216 12.82 1.77 4.40
CA SER A 216 12.16 2.72 3.48
C SER A 216 10.76 2.33 3.05
N GLY A 217 10.38 1.08 3.24
CA GLY A 217 9.04 0.59 2.95
C GLY A 217 8.58 -0.36 4.03
N CYS A 218 7.61 0.07 4.84
CA CYS A 218 7.13 -0.70 6.00
C CYS A 218 5.61 -0.80 5.98
N THR A 219 5.08 -1.99 6.25
CA THR A 219 3.64 -2.23 6.37
C THR A 219 3.21 -2.41 7.82
N PHE A 220 1.98 -1.97 8.12
CA PHE A 220 1.36 -2.12 9.43
C PHE A 220 -0.14 -2.37 9.25
N THR A 221 -0.74 -3.06 10.22
CA THR A 221 -2.19 -3.21 10.34
C THR A 221 -2.67 -2.55 11.62
N ARG A 222 -3.71 -1.71 11.52
CA ARG A 222 -4.37 -1.10 12.68
C ARG A 222 -5.87 -1.24 12.55
N GLY A 223 -6.50 -1.93 13.49
CA GLY A 223 -7.90 -2.33 13.33
C GLY A 223 -8.10 -3.19 12.07
N LYS A 224 -8.90 -2.70 11.12
CA LYS A 224 -9.10 -3.33 9.80
C LYS A 224 -8.30 -2.67 8.70
N GLY A 225 -7.65 -1.52 8.98
CA GLY A 225 -6.92 -0.73 8.00
C GLY A 225 -5.47 -1.18 7.83
N LYS A 226 -5.01 -1.10 6.60
CA LYS A 226 -3.63 -1.38 6.20
C LYS A 226 -2.89 -0.06 5.98
N ILE A 227 -1.67 0.02 6.48
CA ILE A 227 -0.84 1.22 6.40
C ILE A 227 0.47 0.85 5.71
N PHE A 228 0.89 1.65 4.75
CA PHE A 228 2.20 1.53 4.13
C PHE A 228 2.94 2.86 4.27
N TYR A 229 4.10 2.82 4.90
CA TYR A 229 5.05 3.92 4.91
C TYR A 229 6.04 3.73 3.77
N PHE A 230 6.26 4.78 2.96
CA PHE A 230 7.20 4.77 1.85
C PHE A 230 8.05 6.03 1.85
N ARG A 231 9.35 5.87 2.06
CA ARG A 231 10.30 6.95 2.34
C ARG A 231 10.55 7.93 1.19
N PRO A 232 10.74 7.52 -0.10
CA PRO A 232 11.12 8.45 -1.16
C PRO A 232 10.15 9.60 -1.33
N GLY A 233 10.66 10.77 -1.73
CA GLY A 233 9.78 11.85 -2.16
C GLY A 233 9.97 13.21 -1.50
N HIS A 234 11.23 13.61 -1.26
CA HIS A 234 11.53 14.98 -0.88
C HIS A 234 11.12 15.94 -2.01
N GLU A 235 10.51 17.06 -1.66
CA GLU A 235 9.85 17.98 -2.62
C GLU A 235 10.80 18.61 -3.64
N THR A 236 12.10 18.69 -3.33
CA THR A 236 13.10 19.32 -4.21
C THR A 236 13.61 18.41 -5.32
N TYR A 237 13.15 17.13 -5.36
CA TYR A 237 13.54 16.13 -6.35
C TYR A 237 12.33 15.63 -7.15
N PRO A 238 12.53 15.19 -8.41
CA PRO A 238 11.43 14.74 -9.29
C PRO A 238 10.97 13.31 -8.99
N THR A 239 10.97 12.91 -7.73
CA THR A 239 10.73 11.54 -7.28
C THR A 239 9.35 11.02 -7.67
N TYR A 240 8.31 11.87 -7.62
CA TYR A 240 6.96 11.51 -8.06
C TYR A 240 6.73 11.63 -9.58
N HIS A 241 7.82 11.70 -10.35
CA HIS A 241 7.85 11.47 -11.79
C HIS A 241 8.60 10.17 -12.14
N HIS A 242 9.21 9.50 -11.15
CA HIS A 242 9.91 8.24 -11.37
C HIS A 242 8.89 7.09 -11.53
N PRO A 243 8.93 6.33 -12.65
CA PRO A 243 7.89 5.36 -12.97
C PRO A 243 7.76 4.22 -11.94
N ASP A 244 8.88 3.74 -11.39
CA ASP A 244 8.84 2.67 -10.40
C ASP A 244 8.34 3.16 -9.04
N VAL A 245 8.64 4.42 -8.64
CA VAL A 245 8.09 5.02 -7.43
C VAL A 245 6.57 5.13 -7.52
N LEU A 246 6.05 5.65 -8.63
CA LEU A 246 4.62 5.75 -8.88
C LEU A 246 3.95 4.38 -8.95
N LYS A 247 4.62 3.39 -9.56
CA LYS A 247 4.13 2.00 -9.59
C LYS A 247 4.04 1.39 -8.19
N VAL A 248 5.03 1.61 -7.32
CA VAL A 248 4.97 1.18 -5.91
C VAL A 248 3.78 1.80 -5.21
N ILE A 249 3.54 3.11 -5.39
CA ILE A 249 2.37 3.80 -4.80
C ILE A 249 1.07 3.17 -5.31
N ALA A 250 0.93 2.92 -6.62
CA ALA A 250 -0.26 2.29 -7.19
C ALA A 250 -0.48 0.87 -6.66
N ASN A 251 0.57 0.07 -6.55
CA ASN A 251 0.51 -1.27 -5.96
C ASN A 251 0.13 -1.22 -4.47
N ALA A 252 0.69 -0.25 -3.73
CA ALA A 252 0.36 -0.03 -2.33
C ALA A 252 -1.12 0.35 -2.15
N VAL A 253 -1.67 1.17 -3.05
CA VAL A 253 -3.11 1.51 -3.06
C VAL A 253 -3.95 0.24 -3.26
N ARG A 254 -3.62 -0.62 -4.23
CA ARG A 254 -4.33 -1.89 -4.45
C ARG A 254 -4.25 -2.79 -3.22
N TRP A 255 -3.07 -2.92 -2.63
CA TRP A 255 -2.84 -3.73 -1.44
C TRP A 255 -3.58 -3.20 -0.21
N ALA A 256 -3.62 -1.87 -0.01
CA ALA A 256 -4.22 -1.24 1.16
C ALA A 256 -5.74 -1.08 1.03
N ALA A 257 -6.32 -1.25 -0.16
CA ALA A 257 -7.76 -1.14 -0.37
C ALA A 257 -8.54 -2.04 0.62
N PRO A 258 -9.66 -1.55 1.17
CA PRO A 258 -10.40 -2.25 2.21
C PRO A 258 -11.04 -3.53 1.67
N VAL A 259 -10.89 -4.62 2.42
CA VAL A 259 -11.63 -5.87 2.18
C VAL A 259 -12.98 -5.83 2.88
N ASN A 260 -13.00 -5.31 4.13
CA ASN A 260 -14.19 -5.14 4.95
C ASN A 260 -14.14 -3.77 5.63
N ARG A 261 -15.23 -3.02 5.55
CA ARG A 261 -15.41 -1.75 6.24
C ARG A 261 -16.34 -1.90 7.45
N GLY A 262 -16.30 -0.91 8.30
CA GLY A 262 -17.22 -0.70 9.41
C GLY A 262 -16.57 -0.83 10.78
N GLU A 263 -17.30 -0.33 11.76
CA GLU A 263 -16.88 -0.26 13.14
C GLU A 263 -16.48 -1.65 13.71
N ILE A 264 -15.48 -1.68 14.56
CA ILE A 264 -15.16 -2.82 15.41
C ILE A 264 -15.89 -2.65 16.73
N ILE A 265 -16.84 -3.54 17.00
CA ILE A 265 -17.64 -3.48 18.23
C ILE A 265 -16.82 -4.07 19.39
N PHE A 266 -16.62 -3.26 20.41
CA PHE A 266 -15.97 -3.63 21.66
C PHE A 266 -16.97 -3.61 22.82
N GLY A 267 -16.59 -4.22 23.94
CA GLY A 267 -17.31 -4.14 25.20
C GLY A 267 -18.14 -5.38 25.51
N ASN A 268 -19.13 -5.22 26.37
CA ASN A 268 -19.98 -6.31 26.82
C ASN A 268 -21.04 -6.63 25.77
N VAL A 269 -21.00 -7.83 25.20
CA VAL A 269 -21.94 -8.30 24.17
C VAL A 269 -22.81 -9.44 24.70
N LYS A 270 -24.03 -9.55 24.16
CA LYS A 270 -24.89 -10.69 24.41
C LYS A 270 -24.28 -11.96 23.80
N PRO A 271 -24.36 -13.11 24.48
CA PRO A 271 -23.89 -14.37 23.92
C PRO A 271 -24.67 -14.70 22.64
N LEU A 272 -23.95 -15.21 21.64
CA LEU A 272 -24.53 -15.65 20.36
C LEU A 272 -25.41 -16.90 20.54
N GLU A 273 -25.09 -17.73 21.53
CA GLU A 273 -25.84 -18.96 21.85
C GLU A 273 -26.19 -19.00 23.35
N PRO A 274 -27.23 -19.74 23.77
CA PRO A 274 -27.59 -19.88 25.18
C PRO A 274 -26.42 -20.43 26.02
N ILE A 275 -26.01 -19.67 27.04
CA ILE A 275 -25.01 -20.13 28.02
C ILE A 275 -25.71 -21.01 29.03
N LYS A 276 -25.23 -22.26 29.20
CA LYS A 276 -25.69 -23.14 30.29
C LYS A 276 -25.36 -22.50 31.64
N ALA A 277 -26.38 -22.26 32.46
CA ALA A 277 -26.17 -21.74 33.80
C ALA A 277 -25.21 -22.71 34.57
N LYS A 278 -24.12 -22.18 35.12
CA LYS A 278 -23.24 -22.93 35.99
C LYS A 278 -24.05 -23.29 37.25
N GLN A 279 -24.30 -24.59 37.47
CA GLN A 279 -24.85 -25.05 38.74
C GLN A 279 -23.86 -24.72 39.84
N GLY A 280 -24.24 -23.84 40.79
CA GLY A 280 -23.57 -23.58 42.04
C GLY A 280 -22.30 -22.71 41.95
N GLY A 281 -22.52 -21.39 41.79
CA GLY A 281 -21.52 -20.38 42.10
C GLY A 281 -22.26 -19.21 42.75
N ALA A 282 -22.06 -19.00 44.03
CA ALA A 282 -22.59 -17.83 44.71
C ALA A 282 -22.11 -16.57 44.02
N ALA A 283 -23.02 -15.64 43.77
CA ALA A 283 -22.72 -14.30 43.29
C ALA A 283 -21.65 -13.65 44.19
N ARG A 284 -20.57 -13.19 43.56
CA ARG A 284 -19.63 -12.27 44.17
C ARG A 284 -19.95 -10.86 43.69
#